data_fe77163c67c2df3dbf3c0e75f98f91c5
#
_entry.id   fe77163c67c2df3dbf3c0e75f98f91c5
#
_cell.length_a   1.000
_cell.length_b   1.000
_cell.length_c   1.000
_cell.angle_alpha   90.00
_cell.angle_beta   90.00
_cell.angle_gamma   90.00
#
_symmetry.space_group_name_H-M   'P 1'
#
loop_
_entity.id
_entity.type
_entity.pdbx_description
1 polymer ?
#
loop_
_entity_poly.entity_id
_entity_poly.type
_entity_poly.pdbx_seq_one_letter_code
_entity_poly.pdbx_strand_id
1 'polypeptide(L)'
;HYLIKNNLRTFISLNVQSAECLDVHYFAVLIGVGATSVNAYMAQQAIADRHKKGLFKNLTYEECVERFINSINNGLLKTMSKMGISVVNSYRGGCNFEAIGLSRNLMNKYFPSMSSKISGIGIIGIETRSRKAHDNAYEENIITLPIGGNYRYRFGGEKHAFEAQSIHMLQTAVSSNNYSLFKKYSSMINEMDPINIRDLLNFKKNKENNNQSNNVEPSQEIRKRLVSPGISLGALSPEAHETLSVAMNRIGAKSDSGEGGED
;
A
#
# COMPACT_ATOMS: atom_id res chain seq x y z
N HIS A 1 8.52 -21.21 16.17
CA HIS A 1 9.38 -22.27 15.61
C HIS A 1 10.20 -22.97 16.69
N TYR A 2 10.91 -22.25 17.56
CA TYR A 2 11.67 -22.82 18.68
C TYR A 2 10.76 -23.66 19.61
N LEU A 3 9.61 -23.13 19.99
CA LEU A 3 8.63 -23.83 20.83
C LEU A 3 8.09 -25.11 20.17
N ILE A 4 7.88 -25.08 18.85
CA ILE A 4 7.45 -26.26 18.09
C ILE A 4 8.55 -27.34 18.12
N LYS A 5 9.81 -26.96 17.85
CA LYS A 5 10.92 -27.91 17.89
C LYS A 5 11.15 -28.57 19.24
N ASN A 6 10.77 -27.90 20.32
CA ASN A 6 10.91 -28.41 21.70
C ASN A 6 9.61 -28.98 22.26
N ASN A 7 8.57 -29.18 21.44
CA ASN A 7 7.25 -29.69 21.82
C ASN A 7 6.55 -28.85 22.92
N LEU A 8 6.87 -27.56 23.00
CA LEU A 8 6.33 -26.65 24.02
C LEU A 8 5.18 -25.79 23.50
N ARG A 9 4.97 -25.74 22.19
CA ARG A 9 4.01 -24.78 21.58
C ARG A 9 2.56 -24.98 22.04
N THR A 10 2.16 -26.19 22.29
CA THR A 10 0.80 -26.54 22.73
C THR A 10 0.51 -26.17 24.18
N PHE A 11 1.52 -26.00 24.99
CA PHE A 11 1.42 -25.65 26.43
C PHE A 11 1.47 -24.13 26.67
N ILE A 12 1.80 -23.33 25.66
CA ILE A 12 2.11 -21.91 25.81
C ILE A 12 1.27 -21.09 24.84
N SER A 13 0.66 -20.03 25.37
CA SER A 13 0.08 -18.96 24.56
C SER A 13 1.13 -17.89 24.28
N LEU A 14 1.13 -17.36 23.06
CA LEU A 14 1.99 -16.24 22.64
C LEU A 14 1.17 -14.97 22.68
N ASN A 15 1.44 -14.11 23.65
CA ASN A 15 0.85 -12.78 23.72
C ASN A 15 1.87 -11.78 23.17
N VAL A 16 1.49 -11.04 22.13
CA VAL A 16 2.32 -10.00 21.51
C VAL A 16 1.81 -8.64 21.96
N GLN A 17 2.71 -7.84 22.52
CA GLN A 17 2.44 -6.46 22.88
C GLN A 17 3.25 -5.56 21.94
N SER A 18 2.56 -4.68 21.18
CA SER A 18 3.22 -3.88 20.14
C SER A 18 2.59 -2.49 20.02
N ALA A 19 3.47 -1.50 19.83
CA ALA A 19 3.08 -0.13 19.50
C ALA A 19 2.68 0.04 18.03
N GLU A 20 3.11 -0.86 17.13
CA GLU A 20 2.94 -0.74 15.68
C GLU A 20 1.61 -1.29 15.15
N CYS A 21 0.84 -2.00 15.98
CA CYS A 21 -0.43 -2.60 15.58
C CYS A 21 -1.54 -1.55 15.49
N LEU A 22 -1.67 -0.91 14.33
CA LEU A 22 -2.63 0.17 14.09
C LEU A 22 -3.83 -0.25 13.24
N ASP A 23 -3.65 -1.20 12.34
CA ASP A 23 -4.67 -1.66 11.41
C ASP A 23 -4.72 -3.19 11.30
N VAL A 24 -5.71 -3.71 10.55
CA VAL A 24 -5.99 -5.13 10.40
C VAL A 24 -4.79 -5.94 9.93
N HIS A 25 -3.95 -5.38 9.04
CA HIS A 25 -2.82 -6.11 8.46
C HIS A 25 -1.81 -6.55 9.53
N TYR A 26 -1.48 -5.68 10.49
CA TYR A 26 -0.57 -6.04 11.58
C TYR A 26 -1.08 -7.20 12.43
N PHE A 27 -2.37 -7.19 12.76
CA PHE A 27 -3.00 -8.30 13.50
C PHE A 27 -3.03 -9.57 12.67
N ALA A 28 -3.40 -9.48 11.40
CA ALA A 28 -3.45 -10.61 10.49
C ALA A 28 -2.08 -11.29 10.37
N VAL A 29 -0.99 -10.52 10.20
CA VAL A 29 0.38 -11.05 10.12
C VAL A 29 0.79 -11.70 11.43
N LEU A 30 0.60 -11.04 12.57
CA LEU A 30 1.01 -11.59 13.88
C LEU A 30 0.29 -12.88 14.22
N ILE A 31 -1.02 -12.96 13.99
CA ILE A 31 -1.79 -14.21 14.21
C ILE A 31 -1.34 -15.27 13.18
N GLY A 32 -1.15 -14.87 11.93
CA GLY A 32 -0.69 -15.75 10.86
C GLY A 32 0.68 -16.36 11.10
N VAL A 33 1.59 -15.69 11.82
CA VAL A 33 2.89 -16.24 12.24
C VAL A 33 2.84 -16.92 13.61
N GLY A 34 1.69 -16.97 14.28
CA GLY A 34 1.45 -17.82 15.44
C GLY A 34 1.12 -17.11 16.74
N ALA A 35 0.87 -15.81 16.78
CA ALA A 35 0.39 -15.14 17.97
C ALA A 35 -0.97 -15.68 18.41
N THR A 36 -1.17 -15.82 19.72
CA THR A 36 -2.44 -16.23 20.31
C THR A 36 -3.31 -15.01 20.60
N SER A 37 -2.70 -13.95 21.09
CA SER A 37 -3.34 -12.66 21.36
C SER A 37 -2.41 -11.51 21.03
N VAL A 38 -2.99 -10.35 20.74
CA VAL A 38 -2.25 -9.13 20.40
C VAL A 38 -2.79 -7.99 21.23
N ASN A 39 -1.91 -7.31 21.95
CA ASN A 39 -2.21 -6.08 22.67
C ASN A 39 -1.62 -4.86 21.92
N ALA A 40 -2.49 -4.11 21.26
CA ALA A 40 -2.16 -2.88 20.55
C ALA A 40 -2.22 -1.67 21.49
N TYR A 41 -1.35 -1.61 22.50
CA TYR A 41 -1.43 -0.62 23.57
C TYR A 41 -1.33 0.83 23.06
N MET A 42 -0.53 1.11 22.04
CA MET A 42 -0.39 2.46 21.48
C MET A 42 -1.67 2.91 20.74
N ALA A 43 -2.35 2.01 20.04
CA ALA A 43 -3.66 2.32 19.44
C ALA A 43 -4.69 2.67 20.51
N GLN A 44 -4.72 1.92 21.62
CA GLN A 44 -5.62 2.22 22.74
C GLN A 44 -5.28 3.57 23.41
N GLN A 45 -4.00 3.87 23.60
CA GLN A 45 -3.56 5.18 24.13
C GLN A 45 -3.92 6.34 23.18
N ALA A 46 -3.79 6.13 21.87
CA ALA A 46 -4.20 7.12 20.88
C ALA A 46 -5.72 7.36 20.89
N ILE A 47 -6.52 6.32 21.14
CA ILE A 47 -7.98 6.45 21.34
C ILE A 47 -8.26 7.25 22.62
N ALA A 48 -7.58 6.94 23.72
CA ALA A 48 -7.74 7.65 24.98
C ALA A 48 -7.42 9.15 24.87
N ASP A 49 -6.31 9.50 24.20
CA ASP A 49 -5.93 10.91 23.96
C ASP A 49 -6.99 11.65 23.12
N ARG A 50 -7.45 11.01 22.04
CA ARG A 50 -8.49 11.58 21.18
C ARG A 50 -9.83 11.74 21.90
N HIS A 51 -10.19 10.79 22.75
CA HIS A 51 -11.37 10.87 23.58
C HIS A 51 -11.29 12.04 24.55
N LYS A 52 -10.16 12.22 25.26
CA LYS A 52 -9.91 13.36 26.14
C LYS A 52 -10.03 14.72 25.42
N LYS A 53 -9.62 14.76 24.13
CA LYS A 53 -9.75 15.96 23.27
C LYS A 53 -11.16 16.18 22.71
N GLY A 54 -12.15 15.37 23.11
CA GLY A 54 -13.56 15.49 22.68
C GLY A 54 -13.80 15.15 21.20
N LEU A 55 -12.88 14.47 20.53
CA LEU A 55 -12.99 14.17 19.09
C LEU A 55 -14.03 13.10 18.75
N PHE A 56 -14.48 12.33 19.75
CA PHE A 56 -15.48 11.28 19.57
C PHE A 56 -16.87 11.63 20.07
N LYS A 57 -17.13 12.93 20.29
CA LYS A 57 -18.43 13.50 20.68
C LYS A 57 -19.09 12.73 21.85
N ASN A 58 -20.17 11.98 21.57
CA ASN A 58 -21.03 11.36 22.59
C ASN A 58 -20.64 9.90 22.93
N LEU A 59 -19.47 9.43 22.50
CA LEU A 59 -19.03 8.08 22.82
C LEU A 59 -18.23 8.04 24.12
N THR A 60 -18.40 6.99 24.90
CA THR A 60 -17.52 6.71 26.04
C THR A 60 -16.18 6.15 25.55
N TYR A 61 -15.18 6.15 26.41
CA TYR A 61 -13.87 5.57 26.06
C TYR A 61 -14.00 4.07 25.76
N GLU A 62 -14.78 3.35 26.54
CA GLU A 62 -15.04 1.92 26.38
C GLU A 62 -15.70 1.62 25.03
N GLU A 63 -16.70 2.39 24.65
CA GLU A 63 -17.33 2.27 23.33
C GLU A 63 -16.35 2.53 22.19
N CYS A 64 -15.44 3.47 22.34
CA CYS A 64 -14.41 3.75 21.33
C CYS A 64 -13.45 2.57 21.18
N VAL A 65 -13.02 1.96 22.29
CA VAL A 65 -12.15 0.77 22.30
C VAL A 65 -12.88 -0.44 21.70
N GLU A 66 -14.13 -0.66 22.08
CA GLU A 66 -14.95 -1.75 21.54
C GLU A 66 -15.12 -1.63 20.02
N ARG A 67 -15.40 -0.44 19.51
CA ARG A 67 -15.51 -0.19 18.07
C ARG A 67 -14.20 -0.46 17.34
N PHE A 68 -13.07 -0.11 17.94
CA PHE A 68 -11.76 -0.43 17.39
C PHE A 68 -11.56 -1.95 17.32
N ILE A 69 -11.83 -2.67 18.42
CA ILE A 69 -11.72 -4.13 18.46
C ILE A 69 -12.65 -4.79 17.42
N ASN A 70 -13.89 -4.34 17.34
CA ASN A 70 -14.86 -4.86 16.36
C ASN A 70 -14.42 -4.59 14.91
N SER A 71 -13.83 -3.44 14.64
CA SER A 71 -13.26 -3.11 13.32
C SER A 71 -12.13 -4.07 12.94
N ILE A 72 -11.20 -4.34 13.87
CA ILE A 72 -10.11 -5.30 13.66
C ILE A 72 -10.67 -6.72 13.46
N ASN A 73 -11.60 -7.17 14.31
CA ASN A 73 -12.21 -8.48 14.20
C ASN A 73 -12.94 -8.68 12.87
N ASN A 74 -13.73 -7.71 12.43
CA ASN A 74 -14.39 -7.75 11.13
C ASN A 74 -13.39 -7.80 9.97
N GLY A 75 -12.29 -7.07 10.07
CA GLY A 75 -11.21 -7.10 9.10
C GLY A 75 -10.50 -8.46 9.05
N LEU A 76 -10.25 -9.09 10.18
CA LEU A 76 -9.68 -10.44 10.26
C LEU A 76 -10.64 -11.49 9.67
N LEU A 77 -11.92 -11.42 10.01
CA LEU A 77 -12.95 -12.30 9.43
C LEU A 77 -13.01 -12.14 7.90
N LYS A 78 -12.95 -10.93 7.41
CA LYS A 78 -12.90 -10.67 5.96
C LYS A 78 -11.64 -11.26 5.31
N THR A 79 -10.48 -11.14 5.96
CA THR A 79 -9.23 -11.73 5.48
C THR A 79 -9.33 -13.25 5.41
N MET A 80 -9.80 -13.88 6.48
CA MET A 80 -10.01 -15.33 6.55
C MET A 80 -11.02 -15.82 5.52
N SER A 81 -12.14 -15.10 5.37
CA SER A 81 -13.18 -15.42 4.38
C SER A 81 -12.64 -15.43 2.95
N LYS A 82 -11.82 -14.44 2.57
CA LYS A 82 -11.17 -14.40 1.25
C LYS A 82 -10.22 -15.57 1.01
N MET A 83 -9.66 -16.14 2.07
CA MET A 83 -8.77 -17.30 2.01
C MET A 83 -9.53 -18.64 2.12
N GLY A 84 -10.86 -18.60 2.31
CA GLY A 84 -11.67 -19.78 2.53
C GLY A 84 -11.44 -20.45 3.89
N ILE A 85 -10.95 -19.72 4.90
CA ILE A 85 -10.63 -20.23 6.23
C ILE A 85 -11.75 -19.80 7.19
N SER A 86 -12.48 -20.76 7.75
CA SER A 86 -13.61 -20.51 8.65
C SER A 86 -13.25 -20.50 10.14
N VAL A 87 -12.11 -21.07 10.51
CA VAL A 87 -11.70 -21.23 11.91
C VAL A 87 -10.34 -20.58 12.15
N VAL A 88 -10.25 -19.72 13.17
CA VAL A 88 -9.01 -18.98 13.48
C VAL A 88 -7.83 -19.90 13.79
N ASN A 89 -8.07 -21.09 14.32
CA ASN A 89 -7.03 -22.08 14.59
C ASN A 89 -6.36 -22.59 13.31
N SER A 90 -7.08 -22.62 12.19
CA SER A 90 -6.52 -22.97 10.87
C SER A 90 -5.76 -21.79 10.23
N TYR A 91 -6.05 -20.58 10.63
CA TYR A 91 -5.34 -19.37 10.20
C TYR A 91 -4.05 -19.15 11.00
N ARG A 92 -4.11 -19.39 12.31
CA ARG A 92 -3.01 -19.14 13.25
C ARG A 92 -1.80 -20.01 12.92
N GLY A 93 -0.66 -19.37 12.64
CA GLY A 93 0.57 -20.07 12.31
C GLY A 93 0.59 -20.69 10.91
N GLY A 94 -0.40 -20.39 10.07
CA GLY A 94 -0.45 -20.86 8.68
C GLY A 94 0.62 -20.23 7.79
N CYS A 95 1.29 -19.16 8.23
CA CYS A 95 2.37 -18.46 7.52
C CYS A 95 2.04 -18.10 6.07
N ASN A 96 0.77 -17.73 5.80
CA ASN A 96 0.25 -17.42 4.47
C ASN A 96 0.65 -16.01 3.99
N PHE A 97 1.89 -15.63 4.26
CA PHE A 97 2.45 -14.33 3.91
C PHE A 97 3.75 -14.49 3.16
N GLU A 98 4.06 -13.52 2.32
CA GLU A 98 5.35 -13.38 1.67
C GLU A 98 6.05 -12.15 2.23
N ALA A 99 7.33 -12.30 2.61
CA ALA A 99 8.13 -11.17 3.06
C ALA A 99 8.67 -10.40 1.84
N ILE A 100 8.45 -9.09 1.84
CA ILE A 100 8.97 -8.19 0.82
C ILE A 100 9.92 -7.20 1.50
N GLY A 101 11.17 -7.12 0.99
CA GLY A 101 12.17 -6.20 1.51
C GLY A 101 12.89 -6.67 2.78
N LEU A 102 12.73 -7.94 3.18
CA LEU A 102 13.52 -8.59 4.22
C LEU A 102 14.50 -9.60 3.62
N SER A 103 15.73 -9.63 4.15
CA SER A 103 16.76 -10.53 3.62
C SER A 103 16.39 -12.00 3.78
N ARG A 104 16.75 -12.81 2.80
CA ARG A 104 16.51 -14.26 2.83
C ARG A 104 17.16 -14.93 4.04
N ASN A 105 18.34 -14.47 4.45
CA ASN A 105 19.02 -15.01 5.66
C ASN A 105 18.21 -14.76 6.92
N LEU A 106 17.62 -13.57 7.07
CA LEU A 106 16.74 -13.25 8.20
C LEU A 106 15.50 -14.14 8.18
N MET A 107 14.86 -14.28 7.02
CA MET A 107 13.65 -15.08 6.85
C MET A 107 13.93 -16.57 7.14
N ASN A 108 14.97 -17.13 6.57
CA ASN A 108 15.33 -18.54 6.79
C ASN A 108 15.62 -18.84 8.26
N LYS A 109 16.20 -17.88 9.00
CA LYS A 109 16.54 -18.07 10.41
C LYS A 109 15.33 -17.98 11.34
N TYR A 110 14.47 -16.99 11.14
CA TYR A 110 13.39 -16.66 12.07
C TYR A 110 11.99 -17.08 11.59
N PHE A 111 11.80 -17.16 10.28
CA PHE A 111 10.52 -17.50 9.62
C PHE A 111 10.72 -18.55 8.52
N PRO A 112 11.21 -19.75 8.85
CA PRO A 112 11.70 -20.73 7.85
C PRO A 112 10.63 -21.24 6.87
N SER A 113 9.35 -21.03 7.16
CA SER A 113 8.23 -21.43 6.27
C SER A 113 7.74 -20.29 5.38
N MET A 114 8.30 -19.08 5.51
CA MET A 114 7.87 -17.92 4.71
C MET A 114 8.84 -17.62 3.59
N SER A 115 8.30 -17.37 2.39
CA SER A 115 9.10 -17.00 1.24
C SER A 115 9.53 -15.52 1.27
N SER A 116 10.71 -15.23 0.73
CA SER A 116 11.21 -13.88 0.48
C SER A 116 11.76 -13.81 -0.94
N LYS A 117 10.86 -13.60 -1.91
CA LYS A 117 11.26 -13.48 -3.32
C LYS A 117 12.05 -12.22 -3.58
N ILE A 118 11.59 -11.11 -2.99
CA ILE A 118 12.28 -9.82 -3.02
C ILE A 118 13.03 -9.66 -1.71
N SER A 119 14.34 -9.88 -1.76
CA SER A 119 15.24 -9.69 -0.61
C SER A 119 15.37 -8.19 -0.25
N GLY A 120 15.94 -7.92 0.91
CA GLY A 120 16.14 -6.55 1.39
C GLY A 120 16.99 -6.49 2.64
N ILE A 121 16.55 -5.69 3.64
CA ILE A 121 17.32 -5.45 4.86
C ILE A 121 17.41 -6.69 5.75
N GLY A 122 18.59 -6.90 6.31
CA GLY A 122 18.85 -7.90 7.35
C GLY A 122 18.71 -7.30 8.76
N ILE A 123 19.25 -8.03 9.73
CA ILE A 123 19.17 -7.65 11.16
C ILE A 123 19.80 -6.28 11.43
N ILE A 124 20.94 -5.99 10.80
CA ILE A 124 21.63 -4.69 10.94
C ILE A 124 20.76 -3.55 10.42
N GLY A 125 20.08 -3.74 9.30
CA GLY A 125 19.17 -2.72 8.74
C GLY A 125 17.95 -2.48 9.64
N ILE A 126 17.43 -3.53 10.28
CA ILE A 126 16.34 -3.41 11.28
C ILE A 126 16.84 -2.65 12.51
N GLU A 127 18.03 -3.02 13.04
CA GLU A 127 18.65 -2.33 14.17
C GLU A 127 18.85 -0.84 13.87
N THR A 128 19.42 -0.52 12.71
CA THR A 128 19.64 0.87 12.29
C THR A 128 18.35 1.68 12.26
N ARG A 129 17.27 1.10 11.72
CA ARG A 129 15.94 1.75 11.71
C ARG A 129 15.37 1.95 13.10
N SER A 130 15.50 0.92 13.96
CA SER A 130 15.00 0.98 15.34
C SER A 130 15.76 2.02 16.16
N ARG A 131 17.09 2.07 16.04
CA ARG A 131 17.92 3.11 16.67
C ARG A 131 17.54 4.49 16.21
N LYS A 132 17.43 4.71 14.89
CA LYS A 132 17.02 6.01 14.35
C LYS A 132 15.64 6.45 14.85
N ALA A 133 14.69 5.53 14.93
CA ALA A 133 13.36 5.84 15.47
C ALA A 133 13.43 6.21 16.95
N HIS A 134 14.26 5.48 17.74
CA HIS A 134 14.51 5.78 19.14
C HIS A 134 15.17 7.15 19.31
N ASP A 135 16.26 7.40 18.61
CA ASP A 135 17.01 8.65 18.71
C ASP A 135 16.13 9.85 18.36
N ASN A 136 15.34 9.74 17.30
CA ASN A 136 14.35 10.78 16.93
C ASN A 136 13.29 11.00 18.01
N ALA A 137 12.85 9.94 18.71
CA ALA A 137 11.82 10.05 19.75
C ALA A 137 12.34 10.74 21.03
N TYR A 138 13.63 10.69 21.29
CA TYR A 138 14.29 11.28 22.47
C TYR A 138 15.10 12.55 22.15
N GLU A 139 15.00 13.04 20.93
CA GLU A 139 15.68 14.30 20.57
C GLU A 139 14.99 15.50 21.22
N GLU A 140 15.69 16.18 22.10
CA GLU A 140 15.14 17.29 22.92
C GLU A 140 14.77 18.53 22.07
N ASN A 141 15.34 18.67 20.88
CA ASN A 141 15.16 19.84 20.00
C ASN A 141 14.00 19.71 19.01
N ILE A 142 13.23 18.63 19.04
CA ILE A 142 12.07 18.48 18.15
C ILE A 142 10.92 19.36 18.65
N ILE A 143 10.72 20.49 17.97
CA ILE A 143 9.62 21.42 18.28
C ILE A 143 8.29 20.95 17.68
N THR A 144 8.34 20.20 16.56
CA THR A 144 7.14 19.75 15.85
C THR A 144 7.24 18.28 15.45
N LEU A 145 6.13 17.57 15.60
CA LEU A 145 6.02 16.19 15.10
C LEU A 145 6.02 16.16 13.58
N PRO A 146 6.47 15.05 12.95
CA PRO A 146 6.34 14.85 11.51
C PRO A 146 4.89 15.00 11.04
N ILE A 147 4.70 15.62 9.88
CA ILE A 147 3.37 15.90 9.31
C ILE A 147 2.61 14.60 9.01
N GLY A 148 3.33 13.50 8.77
CA GLY A 148 2.76 12.22 8.37
C GLY A 148 2.27 12.27 6.93
N GLY A 149 1.08 11.72 6.68
CA GLY A 149 0.48 11.75 5.34
C GLY A 149 0.52 10.41 4.62
N ASN A 150 0.81 9.29 5.30
CA ASN A 150 0.90 7.95 4.69
C ASN A 150 -0.41 7.52 3.99
N TYR A 151 -1.55 7.73 4.64
CA TYR A 151 -2.86 7.31 4.11
C TYR A 151 -3.57 8.38 3.28
N ARG A 152 -3.18 9.62 3.44
CA ARG A 152 -3.74 10.76 2.72
C ARG A 152 -2.65 11.80 2.51
N TYR A 153 -2.53 12.30 1.28
CA TYR A 153 -1.59 13.38 0.97
C TYR A 153 -1.74 14.55 1.93
N ARG A 154 -0.60 15.02 2.43
CA ARG A 154 -0.47 16.26 3.20
C ARG A 154 0.73 17.04 2.70
N PHE A 155 0.55 18.32 2.49
CA PHE A 155 1.65 19.20 2.06
C PHE A 155 2.79 19.16 3.09
N GLY A 156 4.01 18.90 2.62
CA GLY A 156 5.20 18.71 3.47
C GLY A 156 5.28 17.36 4.21
N GLY A 157 4.33 16.45 3.98
CA GLY A 157 4.33 15.10 4.53
C GLY A 157 4.97 14.07 3.61
N GLU A 158 4.54 12.82 3.74
CA GLU A 158 5.00 11.71 2.87
C GLU A 158 4.73 11.99 1.40
N LYS A 159 5.68 11.60 0.55
CA LYS A 159 5.56 11.71 -0.91
C LYS A 159 4.59 10.67 -1.46
N HIS A 160 3.74 11.10 -2.38
CA HIS A 160 2.80 10.24 -3.10
C HIS A 160 3.08 10.28 -4.60
N ALA A 161 2.78 9.17 -5.31
CA ALA A 161 2.90 9.12 -6.77
C ALA A 161 1.95 10.11 -7.47
N PHE A 162 0.83 10.43 -6.82
CA PHE A 162 -0.16 11.40 -7.28
C PHE A 162 -0.32 12.49 -6.22
N GLU A 163 0.39 13.58 -6.41
CA GLU A 163 0.31 14.76 -5.54
C GLU A 163 -0.67 15.79 -6.10
N ALA A 164 -1.20 16.64 -5.23
CA ALA A 164 -2.17 17.67 -5.62
C ALA A 164 -1.66 18.54 -6.77
N GLN A 165 -0.37 18.91 -6.77
CA GLN A 165 0.23 19.72 -7.81
C GLN A 165 0.25 19.02 -9.16
N SER A 166 0.61 17.73 -9.22
CA SER A 166 0.64 16.96 -10.46
C SER A 166 -0.75 16.78 -11.06
N ILE A 167 -1.71 16.46 -10.21
CA ILE A 167 -3.12 16.30 -10.61
C ILE A 167 -3.68 17.63 -11.15
N HIS A 168 -3.47 18.73 -10.44
CA HIS A 168 -3.94 20.06 -10.85
C HIS A 168 -3.32 20.50 -12.20
N MET A 169 -2.02 20.26 -12.37
CA MET A 169 -1.32 20.60 -13.60
C MET A 169 -1.87 19.80 -14.79
N LEU A 170 -2.10 18.49 -14.62
CA LEU A 170 -2.70 17.65 -15.65
C LEU A 170 -4.11 18.11 -16.00
N GLN A 171 -4.96 18.32 -15.00
CA GLN A 171 -6.33 18.80 -15.20
C GLN A 171 -6.38 20.13 -15.94
N THR A 172 -5.53 21.08 -15.54
CA THR A 172 -5.42 22.39 -16.21
C THR A 172 -4.95 22.24 -17.66
N ALA A 173 -3.93 21.41 -17.90
CA ALA A 173 -3.41 21.16 -19.25
C ALA A 173 -4.50 20.60 -20.18
N VAL A 174 -5.31 19.65 -19.66
CA VAL A 174 -6.38 19.01 -20.43
C VAL A 174 -7.55 19.97 -20.64
N SER A 175 -8.05 20.64 -19.61
CA SER A 175 -9.19 21.54 -19.72
C SER A 175 -8.94 22.77 -20.60
N SER A 176 -7.71 23.28 -20.59
CA SER A 176 -7.28 24.40 -21.44
C SER A 176 -6.73 23.97 -22.81
N ASN A 177 -6.69 22.67 -23.10
CA ASN A 177 -6.05 22.07 -24.28
C ASN A 177 -4.63 22.61 -24.52
N ASN A 178 -3.83 22.75 -23.45
CA ASN A 178 -2.52 23.38 -23.48
C ASN A 178 -1.40 22.35 -23.43
N TYR A 179 -0.82 22.06 -24.60
CA TYR A 179 0.24 21.08 -24.73
C TYR A 179 1.54 21.48 -23.99
N SER A 180 1.84 22.76 -23.85
CA SER A 180 3.03 23.21 -23.12
C SER A 180 2.92 22.95 -21.62
N LEU A 181 1.72 23.05 -21.03
CA LEU A 181 1.45 22.66 -19.66
C LEU A 181 1.52 21.13 -19.50
N PHE A 182 1.03 20.36 -20.47
CA PHE A 182 1.19 18.91 -20.46
C PHE A 182 2.68 18.50 -20.50
N LYS A 183 3.51 19.18 -21.26
CA LYS A 183 4.97 18.95 -21.26
C LYS A 183 5.60 19.24 -19.90
N LYS A 184 5.19 20.30 -19.22
CA LYS A 184 5.66 20.62 -17.86
C LYS A 184 5.22 19.52 -16.86
N TYR A 185 3.97 19.06 -16.96
CA TYR A 185 3.49 17.92 -16.18
C TYR A 185 4.35 16.66 -16.42
N SER A 186 4.61 16.33 -17.69
CA SER A 186 5.42 15.16 -18.05
C SER A 186 6.85 15.25 -17.50
N SER A 187 7.47 16.42 -17.60
CA SER A 187 8.82 16.68 -17.04
C SER A 187 8.80 16.47 -15.51
N MET A 188 7.84 17.08 -14.82
CA MET A 188 7.69 16.95 -13.38
C MET A 188 7.56 15.49 -12.95
N ILE A 189 6.71 14.69 -13.62
CA ILE A 189 6.53 13.27 -13.31
C ILE A 189 7.80 12.46 -13.57
N ASN A 190 8.50 12.75 -14.65
CA ASN A 190 9.73 12.03 -15.02
C ASN A 190 10.94 12.37 -14.11
N GLU A 191 10.92 13.54 -13.49
CA GLU A 191 11.98 14.04 -12.60
C GLU A 191 11.69 13.79 -11.12
N MET A 192 10.53 13.24 -10.78
CA MET A 192 10.19 12.87 -9.40
C MET A 192 11.14 11.80 -8.87
N ASP A 193 11.41 11.86 -7.57
CA ASP A 193 12.09 10.77 -6.87
C ASP A 193 11.32 9.45 -7.05
N PRO A 194 12.02 8.33 -7.25
CA PRO A 194 11.37 7.04 -7.44
C PRO A 194 10.47 6.65 -6.27
N ILE A 195 9.21 6.32 -6.55
CA ILE A 195 8.22 5.84 -5.58
C ILE A 195 7.85 4.38 -5.89
N ASN A 196 7.74 4.03 -7.17
CA ASN A 196 7.44 2.69 -7.64
C ASN A 196 8.71 2.05 -8.22
N ILE A 197 8.77 0.71 -8.23
CA ILE A 197 9.87 -0.03 -8.85
C ILE A 197 10.04 0.35 -10.34
N ARG A 198 8.94 0.64 -11.02
CA ARG A 198 8.93 1.11 -12.41
C ARG A 198 9.77 2.37 -12.61
N ASP A 199 9.80 3.27 -11.63
CA ASP A 199 10.49 4.55 -11.71
C ASP A 199 12.03 4.39 -11.71
N LEU A 200 12.52 3.21 -11.30
CA LEU A 200 13.92 2.81 -11.35
C LEU A 200 14.34 2.23 -12.71
N LEU A 201 13.39 2.00 -13.62
CA LEU A 201 13.63 1.37 -14.91
C LEU A 201 13.80 2.43 -15.99
N ASN A 202 14.60 2.11 -17.00
CA ASN A 202 14.77 2.94 -18.19
C ASN A 202 14.74 2.07 -19.44
N PHE A 203 14.46 2.69 -20.59
CA PHE A 203 14.54 2.00 -21.87
C PHE A 203 15.97 1.63 -22.20
N LYS A 204 16.20 0.38 -22.58
CA LYS A 204 17.51 -0.06 -23.10
C LYS A 204 17.74 0.58 -24.47
N LYS A 205 18.71 1.45 -24.57
CA LYS A 205 19.14 2.02 -25.85
C LYS A 205 20.05 1.02 -26.56
N ASN A 206 19.63 0.51 -27.72
CA ASN A 206 20.51 -0.29 -28.58
C ASN A 206 21.53 0.65 -29.24
N LYS A 207 22.81 0.46 -28.92
CA LYS A 207 23.91 1.26 -29.47
C LYS A 207 24.08 1.11 -30.99
N GLU A 208 23.55 0.05 -31.58
CA GLU A 208 23.73 -0.28 -33.01
C GLU A 208 22.75 0.43 -33.96
N ASN A 209 21.70 1.07 -33.46
CA ASN A 209 20.62 1.65 -34.29
C ASN A 209 20.61 3.18 -34.32
N ASN A 210 21.75 3.85 -34.14
CA ASN A 210 21.80 5.32 -34.16
C ASN A 210 21.45 5.97 -35.51
N ASN A 211 21.25 5.20 -36.59
CA ASN A 211 21.01 5.72 -37.93
C ASN A 211 19.70 5.32 -38.61
N GLN A 212 18.77 4.69 -37.89
CA GLN A 212 17.50 4.27 -38.49
C GLN A 212 16.29 4.88 -37.72
N SER A 213 16.10 6.18 -37.85
CA SER A 213 14.85 6.85 -37.44
C SER A 213 13.61 6.33 -38.16
N ASN A 214 13.78 5.55 -39.23
CA ASN A 214 12.71 4.98 -40.04
C ASN A 214 12.08 3.69 -39.45
N ASN A 215 12.63 3.12 -38.39
CA ASN A 215 12.14 1.88 -37.76
C ASN A 215 11.37 2.11 -36.45
N VAL A 216 11.02 3.35 -36.12
CA VAL A 216 10.18 3.62 -34.94
C VAL A 216 8.73 3.43 -35.32
N GLU A 217 8.05 2.52 -34.61
CA GLU A 217 6.64 2.25 -34.80
C GLU A 217 5.79 3.54 -34.59
N PRO A 218 4.90 3.89 -35.50
CA PRO A 218 4.03 5.07 -35.34
C PRO A 218 3.17 4.97 -34.09
N SER A 219 2.95 6.08 -33.38
CA SER A 219 2.12 6.13 -32.18
C SER A 219 0.70 5.61 -32.39
N GLN A 220 0.17 5.72 -33.62
CA GLN A 220 -1.13 5.18 -34.01
C GLN A 220 -1.18 3.65 -33.92
N GLU A 221 -0.11 2.97 -34.34
CA GLU A 221 -0.01 1.50 -34.23
C GLU A 221 0.20 1.06 -32.78
N ILE A 222 0.96 1.80 -32.01
CA ILE A 222 1.15 1.54 -30.56
C ILE A 222 -0.18 1.61 -29.83
N ARG A 223 -0.99 2.63 -30.11
CA ARG A 223 -2.28 2.86 -29.46
C ARG A 223 -3.28 1.72 -29.67
N LYS A 224 -3.24 1.02 -30.78
CA LYS A 224 -4.09 -0.16 -31.06
C LYS A 224 -3.95 -1.29 -30.05
N ARG A 225 -2.82 -1.34 -29.33
CA ARG A 225 -2.54 -2.32 -28.28
C ARG A 225 -2.92 -1.85 -26.87
N LEU A 226 -3.31 -0.60 -26.71
CA LEU A 226 -3.77 -0.08 -25.45
C LEU A 226 -5.24 -0.42 -25.25
N VAL A 227 -5.62 -0.66 -24.00
CA VAL A 227 -6.99 -0.95 -23.61
C VAL A 227 -7.29 -0.18 -22.32
N SER A 228 -8.51 0.35 -22.18
CA SER A 228 -8.96 0.86 -20.90
C SER A 228 -9.05 -0.26 -19.88
N PRO A 229 -8.88 0.02 -18.58
CA PRO A 229 -9.24 -0.98 -17.56
C PRO A 229 -10.72 -1.34 -17.70
N GLY A 230 -11.06 -2.59 -17.34
CA GLY A 230 -12.45 -3.01 -17.22
C GLY A 230 -13.18 -2.17 -16.19
N ILE A 231 -14.32 -1.60 -16.56
CA ILE A 231 -15.08 -0.68 -15.74
C ILE A 231 -16.51 -1.21 -15.63
N SER A 232 -16.98 -1.37 -14.38
CA SER A 232 -18.38 -1.70 -14.14
C SER A 232 -19.24 -0.44 -14.29
N LEU A 233 -20.33 -0.51 -15.07
CA LEU A 233 -21.31 0.57 -15.20
C LEU A 233 -21.92 0.93 -13.83
N GLY A 234 -22.06 -0.04 -12.92
CA GLY A 234 -22.54 0.21 -11.56
C GLY A 234 -21.57 0.99 -10.66
N ALA A 235 -20.27 1.05 -11.01
CA ALA A 235 -19.26 1.79 -10.27
C ALA A 235 -19.01 3.20 -10.80
N LEU A 236 -19.38 3.47 -12.05
CA LEU A 236 -19.27 4.77 -12.72
C LEU A 236 -20.65 5.22 -13.24
N SER A 237 -20.79 6.52 -13.46
CA SER A 237 -21.97 7.02 -14.17
C SER A 237 -21.92 6.61 -15.65
N PRO A 238 -23.07 6.47 -16.33
CA PRO A 238 -23.13 6.20 -17.77
C PRO A 238 -22.31 7.20 -18.59
N GLU A 239 -22.36 8.49 -18.24
CA GLU A 239 -21.62 9.55 -18.94
C GLU A 239 -20.09 9.39 -18.83
N ALA A 240 -19.60 8.96 -17.65
CA ALA A 240 -18.18 8.72 -17.47
C ALA A 240 -17.72 7.49 -18.25
N HIS A 241 -18.52 6.43 -18.26
CA HIS A 241 -18.27 5.21 -19.02
C HIS A 241 -18.26 5.47 -20.52
N GLU A 242 -19.27 6.17 -21.04
CA GLU A 242 -19.38 6.58 -22.44
C GLU A 242 -18.18 7.44 -22.85
N THR A 243 -17.81 8.44 -22.02
CA THR A 243 -16.67 9.33 -22.29
C THR A 243 -15.38 8.55 -22.47
N LEU A 244 -15.11 7.57 -21.61
CA LEU A 244 -13.93 6.70 -21.74
C LEU A 244 -13.98 5.86 -23.02
N SER A 245 -15.10 5.24 -23.32
CA SER A 245 -15.27 4.40 -24.52
C SER A 245 -15.08 5.20 -25.79
N VAL A 246 -15.70 6.38 -25.87
CA VAL A 246 -15.54 7.33 -27.01
C VAL A 246 -14.07 7.78 -27.13
N ALA A 247 -13.42 8.10 -26.02
CA ALA A 247 -12.02 8.53 -26.04
C ALA A 247 -11.10 7.43 -26.58
N MET A 248 -11.25 6.20 -26.09
CA MET A 248 -10.45 5.05 -26.54
C MET A 248 -10.67 4.76 -28.03
N ASN A 249 -11.91 4.77 -28.49
CA ASN A 249 -12.25 4.56 -29.90
C ASN A 249 -11.66 5.66 -30.80
N ARG A 250 -11.72 6.93 -30.38
CA ARG A 250 -11.13 8.07 -31.14
C ARG A 250 -9.64 7.93 -31.34
N ILE A 251 -8.91 7.42 -30.37
CA ILE A 251 -7.45 7.22 -30.49
C ILE A 251 -7.08 5.90 -31.18
N GLY A 252 -8.06 5.08 -31.59
CA GLY A 252 -7.86 3.77 -32.21
C GLY A 252 -7.45 2.68 -31.23
N ALA A 253 -7.67 2.88 -29.92
CA ALA A 253 -7.42 1.91 -28.89
C ALA A 253 -8.68 1.06 -28.61
N LYS A 254 -8.63 0.21 -27.59
CA LYS A 254 -9.75 -0.67 -27.19
C LYS A 254 -10.40 -0.17 -25.91
N SER A 255 -11.71 -0.25 -25.82
CA SER A 255 -12.45 -0.07 -24.59
C SER A 255 -12.90 -1.42 -24.05
N ASP A 256 -12.76 -1.62 -22.75
CA ASP A 256 -13.21 -2.81 -22.03
C ASP A 256 -14.41 -2.42 -21.16
N SER A 257 -15.58 -3.01 -21.45
CA SER A 257 -16.81 -2.79 -20.70
C SER A 257 -16.81 -3.49 -19.32
N GLY A 258 -15.82 -4.36 -19.07
CA GLY A 258 -15.68 -5.06 -17.79
C GLY A 258 -16.79 -6.08 -17.56
N GLU A 259 -17.62 -5.86 -16.54
CA GLU A 259 -18.71 -6.77 -16.19
C GLU A 259 -19.96 -6.58 -17.05
N GLY A 260 -19.97 -5.60 -17.97
CA GLY A 260 -21.13 -5.27 -18.78
C GLY A 260 -22.16 -4.42 -18.01
N GLY A 261 -23.40 -4.49 -18.44
CA GLY A 261 -24.51 -3.73 -17.86
C GLY A 261 -24.92 -2.51 -18.69
N GLU A 262 -24.32 -2.35 -19.86
CA GLU A 262 -24.73 -1.42 -20.89
C GLU A 262 -26.00 -1.95 -21.63
N ASP A 263 -26.90 -1.05 -22.01
CA ASP A 263 -28.09 -1.37 -22.80
C ASP A 263 -27.78 -1.67 -24.29
#